data_8a1de5b5235ee5db864b45729297a847
#
_entry.id   8a1de5b5235ee5db864b45729297a847
#
_cell.length_a   1.000
_cell.length_b   1.000
_cell.length_c   1.000
_cell.angle_alpha   90.00
_cell.angle_beta   90.00
_cell.angle_gamma   90.00
#
_symmetry.space_group_name_H-M   'P 1'
#
loop_
_entity.id
_entity.type
_entity.pdbx_description
1 polymer ?
#
loop_
_entity_poly.entity_id
_entity_poly.type
_entity_poly.pdbx_seq_one_letter_code
_entity_poly.pdbx_strand_id
1 'polypeptide(L)'
;QRGGGNYESFSGDLSSYDFSEWFRRGYNQQARYGWLKSEMFSDKAKVVYEFESFYNHSSYIYPALADFQRSLGAQAAAMWHYSMTDYAQYNGGSHVFNLKTTPAKAAAFAVASKVFQNTPILQNYHVESPSNFQSQNFSYSLKKNRSIYSDDSYFFYSNDVLDMGKMITSKSPKEIFGYGKSPLVNYEGTGTYQLKISEKEIIVHIQPDVVYNHSLSYRSKRKKHLITEFENQKKHAMTISIDGWESGKFTIFKLTETGKKKKIKGIKELRLKIAPGKYKITKT
;
A
#
# COMPACT_ATOMS: atom_id res chain seq x y z
N GLN A 1 -12.51 -13.69 0.82
CA GLN A 1 -13.55 -13.22 -0.11
C GLN A 1 -12.96 -13.06 -1.49
N ARG A 2 -13.31 -13.97 -2.36
CA ARG A 2 -12.96 -13.90 -3.77
C ARG A 2 -13.89 -12.89 -4.41
N GLY A 3 -13.41 -11.69 -4.71
CA GLY A 3 -14.10 -10.81 -5.63
C GLY A 3 -14.32 -11.61 -6.91
N GLY A 4 -15.58 -11.95 -7.21
CA GLY A 4 -15.93 -12.81 -8.34
C GLY A 4 -15.80 -12.07 -9.67
N GLY A 5 -14.59 -11.65 -10.01
CA GLY A 5 -14.25 -11.25 -11.36
C GLY A 5 -13.98 -12.48 -12.19
N ASN A 6 -14.48 -12.53 -13.41
CA ASN A 6 -14.14 -13.57 -14.38
C ASN A 6 -12.61 -13.67 -14.47
N TYR A 7 -12.06 -14.85 -14.22
CA TYR A 7 -10.62 -15.13 -14.36
C TYR A 7 -10.08 -14.82 -15.77
N GLU A 8 -10.95 -14.60 -16.74
CA GLU A 8 -10.60 -14.22 -18.11
C GLU A 8 -10.11 -12.78 -18.27
N SER A 9 -10.41 -11.91 -17.30
CA SER A 9 -10.00 -10.49 -17.31
C SER A 9 -8.58 -10.23 -16.78
N PHE A 10 -7.82 -11.27 -16.44
CA PHE A 10 -6.46 -11.12 -15.92
C PHE A 10 -5.38 -10.80 -16.96
N SER A 11 -5.74 -10.58 -18.22
CA SER A 11 -4.79 -10.26 -19.29
C SER A 11 -4.55 -8.76 -19.50
N GLY A 12 -5.21 -7.89 -18.75
CA GLY A 12 -5.11 -6.44 -18.85
C GLY A 12 -4.62 -5.76 -17.59
N ASP A 13 -4.53 -4.44 -17.60
CA ASP A 13 -4.28 -3.62 -16.41
C ASP A 13 -5.49 -3.66 -15.48
N LEU A 14 -5.44 -4.54 -14.50
CA LEU A 14 -6.50 -4.78 -13.53
C LEU A 14 -6.56 -3.75 -12.41
N SER A 15 -5.67 -2.75 -12.43
CA SER A 15 -5.72 -1.62 -11.50
C SER A 15 -7.03 -0.83 -11.64
N SER A 16 -7.63 -0.88 -12.83
CA SER A 16 -8.87 -0.15 -13.18
C SER A 16 -10.15 -0.97 -13.02
N TYR A 17 -10.12 -2.21 -12.52
CA TYR A 17 -11.35 -2.99 -12.34
C TYR A 17 -12.28 -2.37 -11.31
N ASP A 18 -13.51 -2.11 -11.70
CA ASP A 18 -14.52 -1.46 -10.86
C ASP A 18 -15.32 -2.47 -10.02
N PHE A 19 -15.08 -2.45 -8.71
CA PHE A 19 -15.81 -3.25 -7.73
C PHE A 19 -17.06 -2.55 -7.17
N SER A 20 -17.44 -1.37 -7.66
CA SER A 20 -18.55 -0.59 -7.08
C SER A 20 -19.84 -1.39 -6.97
N GLU A 21 -20.20 -2.13 -8.01
CA GLU A 21 -21.41 -2.94 -8.00
C GLU A 21 -21.31 -4.11 -7.02
N TRP A 22 -20.14 -4.72 -6.91
CA TRP A 22 -19.91 -5.80 -5.94
C TRP A 22 -20.06 -5.30 -4.50
N PHE A 23 -19.49 -4.15 -4.17
CA PHE A 23 -19.61 -3.53 -2.85
C PHE A 23 -21.07 -3.14 -2.56
N ARG A 24 -21.75 -2.49 -3.52
CA ARG A 24 -23.16 -2.06 -3.38
C ARG A 24 -24.08 -3.23 -3.11
N ARG A 25 -23.98 -4.28 -3.89
CA ARG A 25 -24.76 -5.51 -3.69
C ARG A 25 -24.38 -6.20 -2.39
N GLY A 26 -23.11 -6.26 -2.08
CA GLY A 26 -22.60 -6.86 -0.85
C GLY A 26 -23.18 -6.20 0.39
N TYR A 27 -23.28 -4.87 0.40
CA TYR A 27 -23.81 -4.13 1.54
C TYR A 27 -25.32 -4.19 1.66
N ASN A 28 -26.05 -4.08 0.54
CA ASN A 28 -27.51 -3.93 0.54
C ASN A 28 -28.26 -5.25 0.52
N GLN A 29 -27.75 -6.29 -0.13
CA GLN A 29 -28.48 -7.53 -0.35
C GLN A 29 -28.28 -8.51 0.81
N GLN A 30 -29.38 -8.94 1.43
CA GLN A 30 -29.37 -9.95 2.50
C GLN A 30 -28.77 -11.28 2.04
N ALA A 31 -29.00 -11.69 0.81
CA ALA A 31 -28.45 -12.92 0.23
C ALA A 31 -26.90 -12.89 0.04
N ARG A 32 -26.25 -11.73 0.26
CA ARG A 32 -24.79 -11.59 0.15
C ARG A 32 -24.17 -11.35 1.52
N TYR A 33 -23.98 -10.10 1.94
CA TYR A 33 -23.36 -9.74 3.22
C TYR A 33 -24.24 -8.85 4.08
N GLY A 34 -25.35 -8.33 3.54
CA GLY A 34 -26.29 -7.48 4.27
C GLY A 34 -26.83 -8.14 5.55
N TRP A 35 -26.94 -9.47 5.56
CA TRP A 35 -27.35 -10.25 6.74
C TRP A 35 -26.43 -10.07 7.94
N LEU A 36 -25.16 -9.74 7.74
CA LEU A 36 -24.21 -9.49 8.83
C LEU A 36 -24.60 -8.30 9.71
N LYS A 37 -25.45 -7.41 9.20
CA LYS A 37 -25.96 -6.23 9.95
C LYS A 37 -27.23 -6.53 10.75
N SER A 38 -27.80 -7.74 10.62
CA SER A 38 -29.02 -8.11 11.31
C SER A 38 -28.81 -8.25 12.82
N GLU A 39 -29.88 -8.06 13.58
CA GLU A 39 -29.87 -8.17 15.04
C GLU A 39 -29.35 -9.53 15.53
N MET A 40 -29.63 -10.62 14.81
CA MET A 40 -29.16 -11.98 15.10
C MET A 40 -27.61 -12.04 15.25
N PHE A 41 -26.87 -11.14 14.63
CA PHE A 41 -25.41 -11.11 14.67
C PHE A 41 -24.85 -9.88 15.41
N SER A 42 -25.68 -9.13 16.11
CA SER A 42 -25.26 -7.92 16.82
C SER A 42 -24.25 -8.19 17.93
N ASP A 43 -24.39 -9.32 18.62
CA ASP A 43 -23.55 -9.81 19.71
C ASP A 43 -22.43 -10.77 19.26
N LYS A 44 -22.31 -11.05 17.97
CA LYS A 44 -21.32 -11.99 17.44
C LYS A 44 -20.07 -11.29 16.94
N ALA A 45 -18.91 -11.88 17.26
CA ALA A 45 -17.65 -11.48 16.63
C ALA A 45 -17.69 -11.81 15.13
N LYS A 46 -17.27 -10.82 14.32
CA LYS A 46 -17.22 -10.95 12.86
C LYS A 46 -15.76 -10.84 12.41
N VAL A 47 -15.28 -11.88 11.75
CA VAL A 47 -13.90 -11.99 11.29
C VAL A 47 -13.87 -12.28 9.79
N VAL A 48 -13.03 -11.55 9.07
CA VAL A 48 -12.71 -11.82 7.66
C VAL A 48 -11.46 -12.68 7.63
N TYR A 49 -11.59 -13.95 7.31
CA TYR A 49 -10.47 -14.86 7.42
C TYR A 49 -9.64 -14.97 6.13
N GLU A 50 -10.21 -14.59 4.99
CA GLU A 50 -9.49 -14.45 3.69
C GLU A 50 -9.58 -13.01 3.19
N PHE A 51 -8.79 -12.10 3.78
CA PHE A 51 -8.72 -10.72 3.33
C PHE A 51 -7.72 -10.62 2.19
N GLU A 52 -8.21 -10.55 0.95
CA GLU A 52 -7.38 -10.60 -0.23
C GLU A 52 -7.86 -9.71 -1.37
N SER A 53 -6.89 -9.21 -2.14
CA SER A 53 -7.07 -8.64 -3.46
C SER A 53 -6.29 -9.44 -4.49
N PHE A 54 -6.94 -9.83 -5.59
CA PHE A 54 -6.30 -10.49 -6.73
C PHE A 54 -5.43 -9.55 -7.57
N TYR A 55 -5.60 -8.26 -7.42
CA TYR A 55 -5.09 -7.26 -8.35
C TYR A 55 -3.77 -6.67 -7.84
N ASN A 56 -2.66 -7.15 -8.43
CA ASN A 56 -1.31 -6.82 -7.98
C ASN A 56 -0.95 -5.34 -8.14
N HIS A 57 -1.59 -4.65 -9.09
CA HIS A 57 -1.35 -3.23 -9.36
C HIS A 57 -2.42 -2.31 -8.79
N SER A 58 -3.41 -2.85 -8.08
CA SER A 58 -4.46 -2.04 -7.48
C SER A 58 -4.00 -1.38 -6.19
N SER A 59 -4.08 -0.07 -6.17
CA SER A 59 -3.79 0.77 -5.01
C SER A 59 -5.04 1.17 -4.22
N TYR A 60 -6.26 0.82 -4.66
CA TYR A 60 -7.50 1.23 -4.01
C TYR A 60 -8.30 0.08 -3.39
N ILE A 61 -8.18 -1.15 -3.90
CA ILE A 61 -9.07 -2.27 -3.53
C ILE A 61 -8.94 -2.65 -2.05
N TYR A 62 -7.72 -2.78 -1.53
CA TYR A 62 -7.52 -3.14 -0.14
C TYR A 62 -8.13 -2.14 0.85
N PRO A 63 -7.88 -0.83 0.73
CA PRO A 63 -8.57 0.17 1.58
C PRO A 63 -10.08 0.16 1.42
N ALA A 64 -10.60 0.01 0.20
CA ALA A 64 -12.04 -0.10 -0.05
C ALA A 64 -12.64 -1.36 0.60
N LEU A 65 -11.96 -2.51 0.54
CA LEU A 65 -12.36 -3.73 1.24
C LEU A 65 -12.34 -3.55 2.75
N ALA A 66 -11.32 -2.89 3.30
CA ALA A 66 -11.22 -2.63 4.73
C ALA A 66 -12.40 -1.81 5.24
N ASP A 67 -12.71 -0.72 4.57
CA ASP A 67 -13.83 0.16 4.88
C ASP A 67 -15.19 -0.57 4.74
N PHE A 68 -15.38 -1.32 3.64
CA PHE A 68 -16.54 -2.16 3.43
C PHE A 68 -16.73 -3.20 4.55
N GLN A 69 -15.69 -3.91 4.95
CA GLN A 69 -15.78 -4.93 5.99
C GLN A 69 -16.08 -4.32 7.36
N ARG A 70 -15.52 -3.16 7.67
CA ARG A 70 -15.83 -2.41 8.90
C ARG A 70 -17.29 -1.98 8.94
N SER A 71 -17.84 -1.54 7.81
CA SER A 71 -19.26 -1.17 7.72
C SER A 71 -20.22 -2.35 7.93
N LEU A 72 -19.77 -3.58 7.69
CA LEU A 72 -20.50 -4.81 8.00
C LEU A 72 -20.27 -5.31 9.43
N GLY A 73 -19.43 -4.62 10.22
CA GLY A 73 -19.16 -4.95 11.61
C GLY A 73 -17.95 -5.87 11.83
N ALA A 74 -17.09 -6.06 10.83
CA ALA A 74 -15.89 -6.88 11.00
C ALA A 74 -14.94 -6.26 12.03
N GLN A 75 -14.51 -7.07 13.01
CA GLN A 75 -13.60 -6.70 14.10
C GLN A 75 -12.17 -7.10 13.82
N ALA A 76 -11.96 -8.11 12.98
CA ALA A 76 -10.66 -8.57 12.53
C ALA A 76 -10.69 -8.97 11.06
N ALA A 77 -9.54 -8.85 10.40
CA ALA A 77 -9.32 -9.35 9.05
C ALA A 77 -7.92 -9.94 8.97
N ALA A 78 -7.83 -11.19 8.52
CA ALA A 78 -6.57 -11.88 8.30
C ALA A 78 -6.24 -11.92 6.81
N MET A 79 -5.04 -11.45 6.45
CA MET A 79 -4.56 -11.57 5.09
C MET A 79 -4.48 -13.05 4.69
N TRP A 80 -4.88 -13.36 3.45
CA TRP A 80 -4.88 -14.73 2.94
C TRP A 80 -3.53 -15.42 3.08
N HIS A 81 -2.46 -14.81 2.56
CA HIS A 81 -1.11 -15.31 2.73
C HIS A 81 -0.06 -14.24 2.38
N TYR A 82 1.16 -14.47 2.80
CA TYR A 82 2.35 -13.77 2.34
C TYR A 82 3.24 -14.72 1.55
N SER A 83 3.50 -14.42 0.29
CA SER A 83 4.34 -15.25 -0.57
C SER A 83 5.83 -14.98 -0.31
N MET A 84 6.63 -16.02 -0.15
CA MET A 84 8.09 -15.87 -0.10
C MET A 84 8.60 -15.26 -1.41
N THR A 85 9.64 -14.42 -1.33
CA THR A 85 10.16 -13.69 -2.51
C THR A 85 10.61 -14.64 -3.62
N ASP A 86 11.27 -15.74 -3.27
CA ASP A 86 11.79 -16.73 -4.23
C ASP A 86 10.67 -17.44 -4.99
N TYR A 87 9.49 -17.54 -4.41
CA TYR A 87 8.30 -18.06 -5.08
C TYR A 87 7.54 -16.94 -5.83
N ALA A 88 7.35 -15.80 -5.16
CA ALA A 88 6.53 -14.70 -5.67
C ALA A 88 7.06 -14.12 -6.99
N GLN A 89 8.37 -14.09 -7.19
CA GLN A 89 8.99 -13.58 -8.40
C GLN A 89 8.63 -14.39 -9.67
N TYR A 90 8.26 -15.66 -9.52
CA TYR A 90 7.85 -16.53 -10.64
C TYR A 90 6.34 -16.71 -10.75
N ASN A 91 5.58 -16.22 -9.77
CA ASN A 91 4.13 -16.34 -9.74
C ASN A 91 3.48 -14.96 -9.87
N GLY A 92 3.48 -14.42 -11.08
CA GLY A 92 2.83 -13.13 -11.36
C GLY A 92 1.30 -13.18 -11.46
N GLY A 93 0.71 -14.35 -11.15
CA GLY A 93 -0.74 -14.53 -11.19
C GLY A 93 -1.46 -13.88 -10.00
N SER A 94 -2.71 -14.23 -9.87
CA SER A 94 -3.56 -13.89 -8.73
C SER A 94 -3.01 -14.47 -7.42
N HIS A 95 -3.41 -13.93 -6.29
CA HIS A 95 -3.06 -14.36 -4.94
C HIS A 95 -1.62 -14.10 -4.48
N VAL A 96 -0.77 -13.48 -5.28
CA VAL A 96 0.56 -13.11 -4.81
C VAL A 96 0.46 -11.88 -3.93
N PHE A 97 1.02 -11.97 -2.74
CA PHE A 97 1.28 -10.82 -1.88
C PHE A 97 2.71 -10.87 -1.38
N ASN A 98 3.50 -9.92 -1.80
CA ASN A 98 4.89 -9.79 -1.38
C ASN A 98 5.34 -8.34 -1.46
N LEU A 99 6.08 -7.88 -0.48
CA LEU A 99 6.54 -6.50 -0.38
C LEU A 99 7.41 -6.04 -1.56
N LYS A 100 8.14 -6.98 -2.18
CA LYS A 100 9.02 -6.66 -3.31
C LYS A 100 8.33 -6.85 -4.65
N THR A 101 7.56 -7.93 -4.85
CA THR A 101 6.99 -8.25 -6.16
C THR A 101 5.67 -7.56 -6.45
N THR A 102 4.95 -7.11 -5.42
CA THR A 102 3.65 -6.42 -5.56
C THR A 102 3.62 -5.12 -4.75
N PRO A 103 4.50 -4.13 -5.06
CA PRO A 103 4.69 -2.94 -4.23
C PRO A 103 3.42 -2.10 -4.08
N ALA A 104 2.64 -1.90 -5.15
CA ALA A 104 1.38 -1.17 -5.09
C ALA A 104 0.39 -1.85 -4.14
N LYS A 105 0.21 -3.16 -4.28
CA LYS A 105 -0.66 -3.98 -3.44
C LYS A 105 -0.20 -3.97 -1.97
N ALA A 106 1.10 -4.07 -1.73
CA ALA A 106 1.67 -4.03 -0.38
C ALA A 106 1.47 -2.66 0.30
N ALA A 107 1.66 -1.57 -0.44
CA ALA A 107 1.41 -0.23 0.08
C ALA A 107 -0.10 0.01 0.33
N ALA A 108 -0.98 -0.45 -0.58
CA ALA A 108 -2.42 -0.41 -0.38
C ALA A 108 -2.87 -1.21 0.86
N PHE A 109 -2.25 -2.36 1.13
CA PHE A 109 -2.52 -3.13 2.34
C PHE A 109 -2.09 -2.39 3.61
N ALA A 110 -0.97 -1.68 3.59
CA ALA A 110 -0.56 -0.83 4.71
C ALA A 110 -1.58 0.28 4.98
N VAL A 111 -2.09 0.94 3.94
CA VAL A 111 -3.21 1.90 4.06
C VAL A 111 -4.45 1.19 4.63
N ALA A 112 -4.83 0.03 4.08
CA ALA A 112 -6.00 -0.73 4.53
C ALA A 112 -5.91 -1.13 6.01
N SER A 113 -4.72 -1.46 6.52
CA SER A 113 -4.54 -1.79 7.94
C SER A 113 -4.91 -0.63 8.85
N LYS A 114 -4.57 0.60 8.45
CA LYS A 114 -4.92 1.83 9.17
C LYS A 114 -6.39 2.19 9.03
N VAL A 115 -6.94 2.05 7.83
CA VAL A 115 -8.38 2.22 7.59
C VAL A 115 -9.16 1.25 8.48
N PHE A 116 -8.80 -0.03 8.50
CA PHE A 116 -9.48 -1.04 9.29
C PHE A 116 -9.42 -0.74 10.80
N GLN A 117 -8.26 -0.30 11.32
CA GLN A 117 -8.09 0.02 12.73
C GLN A 117 -8.86 1.26 13.18
N ASN A 118 -8.99 2.27 12.30
CA ASN A 118 -9.50 3.59 12.66
C ASN A 118 -10.93 3.87 12.17
N THR A 119 -11.50 2.97 11.35
CA THR A 119 -12.90 3.08 10.91
C THR A 119 -13.82 2.44 11.96
N PRO A 120 -14.85 3.12 12.47
CA PRO A 120 -15.83 2.53 13.37
C PRO A 120 -16.54 1.33 12.74
N ILE A 121 -16.85 0.31 13.54
CA ILE A 121 -17.68 -0.82 13.08
C ILE A 121 -19.13 -0.38 12.89
N LEU A 122 -19.81 -1.00 11.90
CA LEU A 122 -21.22 -0.76 11.59
C LEU A 122 -21.51 0.70 11.21
N GLN A 123 -20.51 1.48 10.79
CA GLN A 123 -20.75 2.79 10.23
C GLN A 123 -21.60 2.73 8.94
N ASN A 124 -22.28 3.82 8.62
CA ASN A 124 -22.98 3.92 7.34
C ASN A 124 -21.99 3.86 6.18
N TYR A 125 -22.24 2.93 5.27
CA TYR A 125 -21.39 2.74 4.10
C TYR A 125 -21.85 3.66 2.95
N HIS A 126 -20.90 4.27 2.27
CA HIS A 126 -21.13 5.20 1.15
C HIS A 126 -21.43 4.45 -0.16
N VAL A 127 -22.59 3.78 -0.21
CA VAL A 127 -23.02 2.90 -1.32
C VAL A 127 -23.08 3.58 -2.69
N GLU A 128 -23.21 4.90 -2.73
CA GLU A 128 -23.26 5.67 -3.99
C GLU A 128 -21.88 5.76 -4.66
N SER A 129 -20.80 5.75 -3.88
CA SER A 129 -19.44 5.87 -4.38
C SER A 129 -18.47 4.89 -3.72
N PRO A 130 -18.72 3.58 -3.77
CA PRO A 130 -18.01 2.60 -2.96
C PRO A 130 -16.55 2.34 -3.39
N SER A 131 -16.18 2.72 -4.60
CA SER A 131 -14.80 2.61 -5.12
C SER A 131 -14.04 3.94 -5.13
N ASN A 132 -14.68 5.04 -4.67
CA ASN A 132 -14.07 6.36 -4.55
C ASN A 132 -14.59 7.03 -3.28
N PHE A 133 -13.76 7.17 -2.27
CA PHE A 133 -14.19 7.73 -0.98
C PHE A 133 -13.08 8.58 -0.35
N GLN A 134 -13.49 9.56 0.41
CA GLN A 134 -12.62 10.40 1.21
C GLN A 134 -13.27 10.69 2.56
N SER A 135 -12.55 10.39 3.62
CA SER A 135 -12.83 10.82 4.99
C SER A 135 -11.82 11.88 5.43
N GLN A 136 -11.80 12.19 6.72
CA GLN A 136 -10.81 13.08 7.30
C GLN A 136 -9.38 12.48 7.19
N ASN A 137 -9.22 11.19 7.48
CA ASN A 137 -7.91 10.57 7.64
C ASN A 137 -7.51 9.65 6.50
N PHE A 138 -8.44 9.25 5.65
CA PHE A 138 -8.11 8.36 4.54
C PHE A 138 -8.94 8.65 3.28
N SER A 139 -8.37 8.27 2.16
CA SER A 139 -9.05 8.29 0.87
C SER A 139 -8.58 7.14 0.01
N TYR A 140 -9.49 6.66 -0.84
CA TYR A 140 -9.14 5.74 -1.92
C TYR A 140 -9.93 6.07 -3.18
N SER A 141 -9.34 5.79 -4.34
CA SER A 141 -9.94 6.12 -5.63
C SER A 141 -9.59 5.09 -6.68
N LEU A 142 -10.61 4.43 -7.23
CA LEU A 142 -10.53 3.65 -8.45
C LEU A 142 -10.05 4.53 -9.62
N LYS A 143 -10.70 5.68 -9.81
CA LYS A 143 -10.44 6.57 -10.96
C LYS A 143 -8.96 6.96 -11.09
N LYS A 144 -8.27 7.13 -9.95
CA LYS A 144 -6.84 7.48 -9.91
C LYS A 144 -5.96 6.30 -9.48
N ASN A 145 -6.53 5.13 -9.24
CA ASN A 145 -5.86 3.94 -8.72
C ASN A 145 -4.90 4.26 -7.57
N ARG A 146 -5.39 4.90 -6.52
CA ARG A 146 -4.56 5.34 -5.40
C ARG A 146 -5.28 5.24 -4.07
N SER A 147 -4.50 5.23 -3.00
CA SER A 147 -5.02 5.36 -1.64
C SER A 147 -4.03 6.08 -0.73
N ILE A 148 -4.56 6.67 0.34
CA ILE A 148 -3.81 7.42 1.34
C ILE A 148 -4.47 7.25 2.70
N TYR A 149 -3.65 7.16 3.74
CA TYR A 149 -4.02 7.34 5.13
C TYR A 149 -3.05 8.31 5.78
N SER A 150 -3.57 9.28 6.54
CA SER A 150 -2.76 10.25 7.25
C SER A 150 -3.37 10.58 8.61
N ASP A 151 -2.56 10.49 9.66
CA ASP A 151 -2.83 11.02 10.99
C ASP A 151 -1.56 11.70 11.54
N ASP A 152 -1.54 12.05 12.82
CA ASP A 152 -0.40 12.74 13.45
C ASP A 152 0.87 11.88 13.49
N SER A 153 0.75 10.56 13.39
CA SER A 153 1.86 9.61 13.51
C SER A 153 2.20 8.87 12.22
N TYR A 154 1.22 8.67 11.35
CA TYR A 154 1.37 7.80 10.18
C TYR A 154 0.96 8.52 8.90
N PHE A 155 1.77 8.33 7.87
CA PHE A 155 1.46 8.76 6.52
C PHE A 155 1.74 7.61 5.55
N PHE A 156 0.68 6.88 5.18
CA PHE A 156 0.76 5.70 4.31
C PHE A 156 0.03 5.96 3.02
N TYR A 157 0.60 5.53 1.90
CA TYR A 157 -0.03 5.72 0.60
C TYR A 157 0.45 4.73 -0.45
N SER A 158 -0.41 4.50 -1.43
CA SER A 158 -0.15 3.68 -2.60
C SER A 158 -0.50 4.47 -3.85
N ASN A 159 0.44 4.53 -4.78
CA ASN A 159 0.48 5.35 -5.98
C ASN A 159 0.64 6.87 -5.69
N ASP A 160 0.81 7.67 -6.74
CA ASP A 160 1.12 9.10 -6.62
C ASP A 160 -0.01 9.90 -5.95
N VAL A 161 0.35 10.67 -4.92
CA VAL A 161 -0.56 11.50 -4.12
C VAL A 161 -0.08 12.95 -4.00
N LEU A 162 0.66 13.45 -4.99
CA LEU A 162 1.21 14.81 -5.00
C LEU A 162 0.15 15.91 -4.87
N ASP A 163 -1.04 15.68 -5.44
CA ASP A 163 -2.19 16.61 -5.40
C ASP A 163 -3.01 16.51 -4.11
N MET A 164 -2.63 15.67 -3.16
CA MET A 164 -3.39 15.39 -1.94
C MET A 164 -2.81 16.05 -0.67
N GLY A 165 -2.10 17.17 -0.82
CA GLY A 165 -1.48 17.88 0.33
C GLY A 165 -2.46 18.23 1.46
N LYS A 166 -3.73 18.47 1.15
CA LYS A 166 -4.80 18.72 2.13
C LYS A 166 -5.15 17.50 3.00
N MET A 167 -4.80 16.29 2.57
CA MET A 167 -5.00 15.06 3.33
C MET A 167 -3.85 14.77 4.31
N ILE A 168 -2.77 15.56 4.26
CA ILE A 168 -1.63 15.35 5.13
C ILE A 168 -1.91 16.03 6.47
N THR A 169 -2.19 15.24 7.50
CA THR A 169 -2.49 15.73 8.85
C THR A 169 -1.24 16.27 9.53
N SER A 170 -0.10 15.56 9.39
CA SER A 170 1.17 15.97 9.97
C SER A 170 2.26 16.07 8.91
N LYS A 171 3.02 17.16 8.93
CA LYS A 171 4.22 17.31 8.10
C LYS A 171 5.47 16.67 8.72
N SER A 172 5.35 16.13 9.94
CA SER A 172 6.39 15.37 10.63
C SER A 172 5.83 14.09 11.26
N PRO A 173 5.27 13.17 10.45
CA PRO A 173 4.78 11.90 10.94
C PRO A 173 5.94 11.05 11.50
N LYS A 174 5.64 10.13 12.41
CA LYS A 174 6.63 9.19 12.97
C LYS A 174 7.01 8.11 11.96
N GLU A 175 6.09 7.79 11.05
CA GLU A 175 6.32 6.77 10.03
C GLU A 175 5.65 7.14 8.71
N ILE A 176 6.40 6.97 7.62
CA ILE A 176 5.90 7.02 6.25
C ILE A 176 6.11 5.66 5.61
N PHE A 177 5.07 5.11 4.98
CA PHE A 177 5.18 3.95 4.11
C PHE A 177 4.52 4.27 2.77
N GLY A 178 5.30 4.20 1.69
CA GLY A 178 4.84 4.68 0.39
C GLY A 178 5.25 3.81 -0.79
N TYR A 179 4.41 3.88 -1.80
CA TYR A 179 4.68 3.49 -3.18
C TYR A 179 4.26 4.64 -4.07
N GLY A 180 5.19 5.14 -4.92
CA GLY A 180 4.96 6.36 -5.71
C GLY A 180 5.45 7.64 -5.01
N LYS A 181 4.90 8.79 -5.39
CA LYS A 181 5.33 10.13 -4.99
C LYS A 181 4.30 10.83 -4.11
N SER A 182 4.79 11.59 -3.15
CA SER A 182 3.95 12.42 -2.27
C SER A 182 4.60 13.79 -2.01
N PRO A 183 3.87 14.74 -1.40
CA PRO A 183 4.46 16.00 -0.96
C PRO A 183 5.58 15.85 0.06
N LEU A 184 5.56 14.80 0.90
CA LEU A 184 6.59 14.56 1.92
C LEU A 184 7.77 13.74 1.39
N VAL A 185 7.54 12.86 0.42
CA VAL A 185 8.59 12.04 -0.18
C VAL A 185 8.37 11.94 -1.68
N ASN A 186 9.30 12.51 -2.45
CA ASN A 186 9.35 12.35 -3.90
C ASN A 186 10.44 11.33 -4.23
N TYR A 187 10.03 10.09 -4.57
CA TYR A 187 10.93 9.00 -4.94
C TYR A 187 10.64 8.54 -6.36
N GLU A 188 11.69 8.43 -7.19
CA GLU A 188 11.57 8.09 -8.62
C GLU A 188 11.67 6.59 -8.93
N GLY A 189 11.94 5.76 -7.93
CA GLY A 189 11.96 4.31 -8.11
C GLY A 189 10.57 3.69 -8.01
N THR A 190 10.46 2.42 -8.40
CA THR A 190 9.22 1.65 -8.43
C THR A 190 9.06 0.66 -7.26
N GLY A 191 10.04 0.61 -6.35
CA GLY A 191 9.93 -0.14 -5.11
C GLY A 191 9.18 0.64 -4.02
N THR A 192 8.63 -0.08 -3.04
CA THR A 192 8.11 0.56 -1.82
C THR A 192 9.24 1.11 -0.97
N TYR A 193 8.91 2.07 -0.13
CA TYR A 193 9.84 2.61 0.86
C TYR A 193 9.16 2.88 2.19
N GLN A 194 9.94 2.79 3.25
CA GLN A 194 9.54 3.10 4.61
C GLN A 194 10.52 4.09 5.23
N LEU A 195 10.00 5.12 5.88
CA LEU A 195 10.75 6.04 6.71
C LEU A 195 10.24 5.94 8.14
N LYS A 196 11.14 5.69 9.10
CA LYS A 196 10.87 5.87 10.53
C LYS A 196 11.59 7.10 11.00
N ILE A 197 10.85 8.07 11.54
CA ILE A 197 11.29 9.43 11.77
C ILE A 197 11.28 9.70 13.27
N SER A 198 12.37 10.27 13.75
CA SER A 198 12.50 10.83 15.09
C SER A 198 13.17 12.20 15.01
N GLU A 199 13.29 12.88 16.13
CA GLU A 199 13.98 14.18 16.21
C GLU A 199 15.47 14.10 15.79
N LYS A 200 16.12 12.95 16.02
CA LYS A 200 17.58 12.78 15.84
C LYS A 200 17.97 12.02 14.58
N GLU A 201 17.07 11.18 14.07
CA GLU A 201 17.38 10.30 12.95
C GLU A 201 16.17 9.93 12.10
N ILE A 202 16.43 9.67 10.83
CA ILE A 202 15.49 9.03 9.91
C ILE A 202 16.11 7.69 9.48
N ILE A 203 15.38 6.60 9.69
CA ILE A 203 15.71 5.30 9.12
C ILE A 203 14.92 5.14 7.83
N VAL A 204 15.61 4.99 6.72
CA VAL A 204 15.03 4.80 5.39
C VAL A 204 15.25 3.37 4.94
N HIS A 205 14.21 2.66 4.56
CA HIS A 205 14.30 1.35 3.94
C HIS A 205 13.63 1.40 2.57
N ILE A 206 14.37 1.11 1.51
CA ILE A 206 13.92 1.14 0.13
C ILE A 206 13.98 -0.27 -0.43
N GLN A 207 12.86 -0.76 -0.96
CA GLN A 207 12.79 -2.02 -1.68
C GLN A 207 13.32 -1.88 -3.11
N PRO A 208 13.76 -2.98 -3.75
CA PRO A 208 14.19 -2.97 -5.14
C PRO A 208 13.11 -2.46 -6.08
N ASP A 209 13.54 -1.91 -7.21
CA ASP A 209 12.65 -1.68 -8.33
C ASP A 209 12.12 -3.01 -8.87
N VAL A 210 10.92 -2.96 -9.38
CA VAL A 210 10.22 -4.11 -9.93
C VAL A 210 10.06 -3.91 -11.44
N VAL A 211 10.54 -4.90 -12.19
CA VAL A 211 10.32 -5.00 -13.63
C VAL A 211 9.45 -6.24 -13.89
N TYR A 212 8.27 -6.00 -14.42
CA TYR A 212 7.36 -7.08 -14.80
C TYR A 212 7.64 -7.50 -16.24
N ASN A 213 8.26 -8.65 -16.41
CA ASN A 213 8.46 -9.27 -17.73
C ASN A 213 7.21 -10.02 -18.16
N HIS A 214 6.34 -9.27 -18.80
CA HIS A 214 5.12 -9.63 -19.51
C HIS A 214 4.21 -10.75 -19.10
N SER A 215 3.03 -10.24 -18.95
CA SER A 215 1.73 -10.81 -18.96
C SER A 215 1.61 -12.01 -19.89
N LEU A 216 1.47 -13.12 -19.27
CA LEU A 216 0.79 -14.20 -19.92
C LEU A 216 -0.39 -14.52 -19.04
N SER A 217 -1.52 -14.51 -19.69
CA SER A 217 -2.74 -15.04 -19.14
C SER A 217 -2.42 -16.32 -18.37
N TYR A 218 -2.80 -16.38 -17.14
CA TYR A 218 -2.77 -17.59 -16.30
C TYR A 218 -3.31 -18.84 -17.03
N ARG A 219 -4.13 -18.66 -18.05
CA ARG A 219 -4.73 -19.69 -18.90
C ARG A 219 -4.09 -19.87 -20.26
N SER A 220 -3.06 -19.12 -20.59
CA SER A 220 -2.34 -19.33 -21.84
C SER A 220 -1.71 -20.72 -21.82
N LYS A 221 -2.08 -21.57 -22.76
CA LYS A 221 -1.48 -22.90 -22.99
C LYS A 221 0.01 -22.81 -23.34
N ARG A 222 0.55 -21.63 -23.56
CA ARG A 222 1.96 -21.33 -23.72
C ARG A 222 2.54 -20.98 -22.35
N LYS A 223 3.34 -21.88 -21.79
CA LYS A 223 4.03 -21.84 -20.50
C LYS A 223 5.00 -20.66 -20.32
N LYS A 224 4.55 -19.45 -20.45
CA LYS A 224 5.37 -18.30 -20.06
C LYS A 224 4.83 -17.77 -18.74
N HIS A 225 5.56 -17.97 -17.67
CA HIS A 225 5.22 -17.42 -16.36
C HIS A 225 5.62 -15.95 -16.33
N LEU A 226 4.84 -15.11 -15.66
CA LEU A 226 5.24 -13.75 -15.34
C LEU A 226 6.44 -13.85 -14.40
N ILE A 227 7.59 -13.39 -14.88
CA ILE A 227 8.79 -13.29 -14.05
C ILE A 227 8.90 -11.85 -13.60
N THR A 228 9.06 -11.67 -12.32
CA THR A 228 9.33 -10.37 -11.71
C THR A 228 10.82 -10.25 -11.46
N GLU A 229 11.47 -9.31 -12.11
CA GLU A 229 12.88 -9.03 -11.90
C GLU A 229 13.06 -7.87 -10.91
N PHE A 230 14.14 -7.93 -10.14
CA PHE A 230 14.48 -6.92 -9.17
C PHE A 230 15.74 -6.17 -9.55
N GLU A 231 15.66 -4.84 -9.57
CA GLU A 231 16.81 -4.00 -9.82
C GLU A 231 17.35 -3.42 -8.52
N ASN A 232 18.35 -4.12 -7.94
CA ASN A 232 18.89 -3.80 -6.62
C ASN A 232 19.97 -2.71 -6.63
N GLN A 233 20.55 -2.36 -7.80
CA GLN A 233 21.70 -1.47 -7.89
C GLN A 233 21.36 -0.08 -8.44
N LYS A 234 20.22 0.04 -9.08
CA LYS A 234 19.80 1.32 -9.69
C LYS A 234 19.56 2.38 -8.61
N LYS A 235 20.14 3.53 -8.84
CA LYS A 235 19.99 4.68 -7.94
C LYS A 235 18.95 5.62 -8.49
N HIS A 236 17.97 5.94 -7.67
CA HIS A 236 16.94 6.94 -7.98
C HIS A 236 17.09 8.19 -7.13
N ALA A 237 16.55 9.30 -7.66
CA ALA A 237 16.39 10.50 -6.85
C ALA A 237 15.31 10.27 -5.79
N MET A 238 15.60 10.73 -4.58
CA MET A 238 14.65 10.80 -3.46
C MET A 238 14.80 12.14 -2.78
N THR A 239 13.71 12.90 -2.67
CA THR A 239 13.64 14.12 -1.88
C THR A 239 12.71 13.87 -0.70
N ILE A 240 13.14 14.22 0.51
CA ILE A 240 12.37 14.10 1.74
C ILE A 240 12.12 15.51 2.27
N SER A 241 10.84 15.87 2.42
CA SER A 241 10.36 17.19 2.86
C SER A 241 9.52 17.03 4.14
N ILE A 242 10.19 17.01 5.29
CA ILE A 242 9.60 16.77 6.60
C ILE A 242 9.96 17.94 7.51
N ASP A 243 8.97 18.48 8.24
CA ASP A 243 9.19 19.59 9.17
C ASP A 243 10.26 19.23 10.21
N GLY A 244 11.14 20.17 10.45
CA GLY A 244 12.32 19.97 11.29
C GLY A 244 13.50 19.27 10.61
N TRP A 245 13.36 18.90 9.32
CA TRP A 245 14.40 18.27 8.51
C TRP A 245 14.68 19.00 7.19
N GLU A 246 14.20 20.23 7.04
CA GLU A 246 14.27 21.01 5.79
C GLU A 246 15.71 21.41 5.44
N SER A 247 16.48 21.80 6.46
CA SER A 247 17.86 22.23 6.28
C SER A 247 18.74 21.86 7.48
N GLY A 248 20.02 21.71 7.24
CA GLY A 248 20.99 21.37 8.29
C GLY A 248 22.17 20.59 7.72
N LYS A 249 23.05 20.16 8.61
CA LYS A 249 24.10 19.20 8.25
C LYS A 249 23.60 17.79 8.58
N PHE A 250 23.53 16.94 7.57
CA PHE A 250 23.09 15.57 7.71
C PHE A 250 24.19 14.61 7.30
N THR A 251 24.31 13.51 8.01
CA THR A 251 25.21 12.41 7.64
C THR A 251 24.38 11.18 7.29
N ILE A 252 24.67 10.58 6.12
CA ILE A 252 24.02 9.38 5.62
C ILE A 252 24.93 8.17 5.83
N PHE A 253 24.36 7.13 6.41
CA PHE A 253 25.00 5.82 6.57
C PHE A 253 24.17 4.76 5.83
N LYS A 254 24.83 3.87 5.09
CA LYS A 254 24.22 2.62 4.63
C LYS A 254 24.35 1.61 5.76
N LEU A 255 23.26 0.92 6.07
CA LEU A 255 23.23 -0.15 7.05
C LEU A 255 23.40 -1.48 6.31
N THR A 256 24.32 -2.32 6.79
CA THR A 256 24.45 -3.71 6.30
C THR A 256 23.45 -4.61 7.02
N GLU A 257 23.25 -5.81 6.51
CA GLU A 257 22.41 -6.84 7.17
C GLU A 257 22.93 -7.19 8.58
N THR A 258 24.24 -7.10 8.79
CA THR A 258 24.88 -7.32 10.10
C THR A 258 24.82 -6.09 11.01
N GLY A 259 24.10 -5.02 10.63
CA GLY A 259 23.96 -3.80 11.41
C GLY A 259 25.16 -2.85 11.39
N LYS A 260 26.25 -3.19 10.67
CA LYS A 260 27.39 -2.28 10.49
C LYS A 260 26.97 -1.05 9.68
N LYS A 261 27.55 0.12 10.04
CA LYS A 261 27.27 1.40 9.40
C LYS A 261 28.45 1.77 8.50
N LYS A 262 28.15 2.05 7.22
CA LYS A 262 29.11 2.62 6.29
C LYS A 262 28.70 4.06 5.98
N LYS A 263 29.51 5.04 6.37
CA LYS A 263 29.28 6.46 6.01
C LYS A 263 29.33 6.61 4.50
N ILE A 264 28.30 7.23 3.92
CA ILE A 264 28.25 7.51 2.48
C ILE A 264 28.70 8.93 2.22
N LYS A 265 28.03 9.92 2.80
CA LYS A 265 28.28 11.35 2.59
C LYS A 265 27.60 12.21 3.64
N GLY A 266 28.07 13.47 3.73
CA GLY A 266 27.33 14.56 4.35
C GLY A 266 26.56 15.36 3.30
N ILE A 267 25.39 15.87 3.67
CA ILE A 267 24.51 16.69 2.81
C ILE A 267 23.91 17.84 3.63
N LYS A 268 23.46 18.89 2.95
CA LYS A 268 22.78 20.03 3.57
C LYS A 268 21.27 19.97 3.43
N GLU A 269 20.77 19.24 2.44
CA GLU A 269 19.36 19.03 2.16
C GLU A 269 19.10 17.52 1.93
N LEU A 270 17.88 17.08 2.23
CA LEU A 270 17.51 15.68 2.06
C LEU A 270 17.14 15.35 0.59
N ARG A 271 18.07 15.71 -0.32
CA ARG A 271 18.04 15.32 -1.75
C ARG A 271 19.08 14.24 -1.99
N LEU A 272 18.62 13.05 -2.23
CA LEU A 272 19.42 11.83 -2.27
C LEU A 272 19.43 11.25 -3.68
N LYS A 273 20.55 10.63 -4.08
CA LYS A 273 20.57 9.64 -5.17
C LYS A 273 20.94 8.31 -4.55
N ILE A 274 19.95 7.41 -4.42
CA ILE A 274 20.01 6.28 -3.49
C ILE A 274 19.53 4.99 -4.17
N ALA A 275 20.23 3.88 -3.93
CA ALA A 275 19.83 2.55 -4.38
C ALA A 275 18.96 1.85 -3.33
N PRO A 276 18.28 0.76 -3.67
CA PRO A 276 17.61 -0.08 -2.68
C PRO A 276 18.51 -0.48 -1.51
N GLY A 277 17.92 -0.61 -0.33
CA GLY A 277 18.62 -0.94 0.90
C GLY A 277 18.16 -0.16 2.11
N LYS A 278 18.87 -0.33 3.23
CA LYS A 278 18.56 0.33 4.49
C LYS A 278 19.57 1.42 4.81
N TYR A 279 19.09 2.58 5.19
CA TYR A 279 19.92 3.76 5.46
C TYR A 279 19.50 4.41 6.78
N LYS A 280 20.48 5.08 7.39
CA LYS A 280 20.27 5.95 8.54
C LYS A 280 20.74 7.35 8.17
N ILE A 281 19.91 8.34 8.40
CA ILE A 281 20.23 9.76 8.25
C ILE A 281 20.23 10.37 9.65
N THR A 282 21.27 11.09 10.02
CA THR A 282 21.38 11.76 11.32
C THR A 282 21.65 13.24 11.11
N LYS A 283 21.08 14.08 11.97
CA LYS A 283 21.52 15.48 12.12
C LYS A 283 22.93 15.50 12.75
N THR A 284 23.78 16.41 12.24
CA THR A 284 25.19 16.50 12.66
C THR A 284 25.41 17.83 13.36
#